data_61a826980eaef5febb8eeeec92342276
#
_entry.id   61a826980eaef5febb8eeeec92342276
#
_cell.length_a   1.000
_cell.length_b   1.000
_cell.length_c   1.000
_cell.angle_alpha   90.00
_cell.angle_beta   90.00
_cell.angle_gamma   90.00
#
_symmetry.space_group_name_H-M   'P 1'
#
loop_
_entity.id
_entity.type
_entity.pdbx_description
1 polymer ?
#
loop_
_entity_poly.entity_id
_entity_poly.type
_entity_poly.pdbx_seq_one_letter_code
_entity_poly.pdbx_strand_id
1 'polypeptide(L)'
;MRKSIIEASLALYRRRVAFRIFQESFCNEVYWNRRQDGGFVLRPGARPSEAVDDIFTNTRMYGTECATAIVIIYYKAVLDMYKPQLFDRAFTRIVLMNWRDMDPLIDPKTYRGLADYLPGDCRYVRNPEVDPLTPEWQGENVIDLGSGRYYGHGIGLGDLDFFISALNRNRREGAQVSAYLVDAATRPDFRVLYLYRKNAS
;
A
#
# COMPACT_ATOMS: atom_id res chain seq x y z
N MET A 1 -8.72 10.18 8.20
CA MET A 1 -7.67 9.57 7.36
C MET A 1 -7.11 8.27 7.95
N ARG A 2 -6.54 8.22 9.17
CA ARG A 2 -5.99 6.97 9.76
C ARG A 2 -7.00 5.83 9.77
N LYS A 3 -8.22 6.09 10.27
CA LYS A 3 -9.31 5.10 10.25
C LYS A 3 -9.59 4.61 8.82
N SER A 4 -9.65 5.51 7.83
CA SER A 4 -9.89 5.13 6.42
C SER A 4 -8.75 4.28 5.85
N ILE A 5 -7.47 4.52 6.25
CA ILE A 5 -6.34 3.66 5.85
C ILE A 5 -6.53 2.25 6.40
N ILE A 6 -6.90 2.12 7.68
CA ILE A 6 -7.16 0.81 8.30
C ILE A 6 -8.33 0.11 7.61
N GLU A 7 -9.43 0.82 7.36
CA GLU A 7 -10.61 0.27 6.69
C GLU A 7 -10.30 -0.19 5.25
N ALA A 8 -9.54 0.61 4.48
CA ALA A 8 -9.09 0.24 3.14
C ALA A 8 -8.17 -1.00 3.16
N SER A 9 -7.25 -1.08 4.13
CA SER A 9 -6.36 -2.24 4.33
C SER A 9 -7.16 -3.52 4.59
N LEU A 10 -8.11 -3.46 5.51
CA LEU A 10 -8.98 -4.58 5.84
C LEU A 10 -9.91 -4.95 4.68
N ALA A 11 -10.36 -3.96 3.88
CA ALA A 11 -11.15 -4.20 2.68
C ALA A 11 -10.33 -4.94 1.63
N LEU A 12 -9.08 -4.51 1.37
CA LEU A 12 -8.18 -5.18 0.42
C LEU A 12 -7.92 -6.63 0.82
N TYR A 13 -7.67 -6.90 2.10
CA TYR A 13 -7.50 -8.23 2.64
C TYR A 13 -8.76 -9.11 2.46
N ARG A 14 -9.93 -8.63 2.90
CA ARG A 14 -11.20 -9.39 2.83
C ARG A 14 -11.62 -9.68 1.40
N ARG A 15 -11.33 -8.78 0.49
CA ARG A 15 -11.67 -8.88 -0.93
C ARG A 15 -10.69 -9.76 -1.72
N ARG A 16 -9.58 -10.16 -1.10
CA ARG A 16 -8.60 -11.11 -1.65
C ARG A 16 -7.99 -10.67 -2.99
N VAL A 17 -7.60 -9.39 -3.10
CA VAL A 17 -6.76 -8.96 -4.22
C VAL A 17 -5.49 -9.80 -4.20
N ALA A 18 -5.08 -10.34 -5.36
CA ALA A 18 -3.98 -11.29 -5.42
C ALA A 18 -2.64 -10.59 -5.16
N PHE A 19 -1.76 -11.23 -4.38
CA PHE A 19 -0.36 -10.86 -4.38
C PHE A 19 0.30 -11.34 -5.67
N ARG A 20 1.09 -10.47 -6.31
CA ARG A 20 1.94 -10.78 -7.45
C ARG A 20 3.19 -9.90 -7.41
N ILE A 21 4.33 -10.51 -7.71
CA ILE A 21 5.56 -9.73 -7.94
C ILE A 21 5.37 -8.76 -9.11
N PHE A 22 6.20 -7.74 -9.21
CA PHE A 22 6.05 -6.69 -10.23
C PHE A 22 5.96 -7.25 -11.66
N GLN A 23 6.75 -8.27 -11.98
CA GLN A 23 6.77 -8.90 -13.31
C GLN A 23 5.44 -9.59 -13.66
N GLU A 24 4.74 -10.08 -12.67
CA GLU A 24 3.49 -10.84 -12.81
C GLU A 24 2.24 -10.02 -12.45
N SER A 25 2.40 -8.75 -12.08
CA SER A 25 1.30 -7.87 -11.73
C SER A 25 0.32 -7.75 -12.91
N PHE A 26 -0.95 -7.56 -12.60
CA PHE A 26 -1.99 -7.36 -13.62
C PHE A 26 -3.10 -6.44 -13.08
N CYS A 27 -3.81 -5.78 -13.99
CA CYS A 27 -4.86 -4.83 -13.68
C CYS A 27 -6.02 -4.92 -14.68
N ASN A 28 -7.16 -4.35 -14.32
CA ASN A 28 -8.28 -4.20 -15.23
C ASN A 28 -7.95 -3.13 -16.30
N GLU A 29 -7.79 -3.58 -17.54
CA GLU A 29 -7.43 -2.73 -18.66
C GLU A 29 -8.52 -1.74 -19.10
N VAL A 30 -9.72 -1.83 -18.53
CA VAL A 30 -10.75 -0.79 -18.72
C VAL A 30 -10.33 0.52 -18.07
N TYR A 31 -9.66 0.47 -16.92
CA TYR A 31 -9.26 1.64 -16.14
C TYR A 31 -7.76 1.92 -16.15
N TRP A 32 -6.93 0.88 -16.32
CA TRP A 32 -5.50 0.98 -16.10
C TRP A 32 -4.69 0.47 -17.28
N ASN A 33 -3.57 1.13 -17.57
CA ASN A 33 -2.52 0.60 -18.43
C ASN A 33 -1.41 0.04 -17.54
N ARG A 34 -1.08 -1.24 -17.67
CA ARG A 34 0.06 -1.85 -17.00
C ARG A 34 1.36 -1.36 -17.65
N ARG A 35 2.32 -0.91 -16.83
CA ARG A 35 3.69 -0.53 -17.24
C ARG A 35 4.59 -1.77 -17.30
N GLN A 36 5.72 -1.64 -17.98
CA GLN A 36 6.74 -2.72 -18.03
C GLN A 36 7.34 -3.03 -16.66
N ASP A 37 7.45 -2.03 -15.77
CA ASP A 37 7.92 -2.19 -14.37
C ASP A 37 6.88 -2.79 -13.41
N GLY A 38 5.69 -3.10 -13.91
CA GLY A 38 4.61 -3.69 -13.13
C GLY A 38 3.64 -2.69 -12.49
N GLY A 39 3.87 -1.39 -12.61
CA GLY A 39 2.95 -0.35 -12.14
C GLY A 39 1.73 -0.18 -13.03
N PHE A 40 0.69 0.47 -12.52
CA PHE A 40 -0.56 0.75 -13.22
C PHE A 40 -0.74 2.25 -13.39
N VAL A 41 -0.98 2.70 -14.62
CA VAL A 41 -1.26 4.11 -14.94
C VAL A 41 -2.72 4.26 -15.31
N LEU A 42 -3.39 5.22 -14.69
CA LEU A 42 -4.78 5.54 -15.02
C LEU A 42 -4.91 5.89 -16.50
N ARG A 43 -5.85 5.25 -17.18
CA ARG A 43 -6.08 5.49 -18.61
C ARG A 43 -6.66 6.88 -18.85
N PRO A 44 -6.27 7.54 -19.96
CA PRO A 44 -6.92 8.78 -20.39
C PRO A 44 -8.44 8.59 -20.53
N GLY A 45 -9.22 9.49 -19.93
CA GLY A 45 -10.67 9.44 -19.95
C GLY A 45 -11.32 8.53 -18.89
N ALA A 46 -10.56 7.68 -18.20
CA ALA A 46 -11.09 6.92 -17.08
C ALA A 46 -11.31 7.85 -15.86
N ARG A 47 -12.40 7.62 -15.13
CA ARG A 47 -12.68 8.33 -13.89
C ARG A 47 -11.81 7.78 -12.75
N PRO A 48 -11.01 8.63 -12.10
CA PRO A 48 -10.13 8.20 -11.01
C PRO A 48 -10.86 7.48 -9.87
N SER A 49 -11.99 8.00 -9.44
CA SER A 49 -12.81 7.41 -8.36
C SER A 49 -13.33 6.01 -8.72
N GLU A 50 -13.85 5.85 -9.93
CA GLU A 50 -14.33 4.55 -10.42
C GLU A 50 -13.18 3.55 -10.56
N ALA A 51 -12.04 3.99 -11.09
CA ALA A 51 -10.86 3.16 -11.28
C ALA A 51 -10.30 2.63 -9.95
N VAL A 52 -10.25 3.47 -8.90
CA VAL A 52 -9.81 3.05 -7.58
C VAL A 52 -10.83 2.10 -6.92
N ASP A 53 -12.13 2.39 -7.03
CA ASP A 53 -13.18 1.54 -6.47
C ASP A 53 -13.25 0.18 -7.18
N ASP A 54 -12.95 0.11 -8.48
CA ASP A 54 -12.92 -1.13 -9.24
C ASP A 54 -11.92 -2.14 -8.66
N ILE A 55 -10.78 -1.69 -8.12
CA ILE A 55 -9.81 -2.59 -7.46
C ILE A 55 -10.44 -3.35 -6.29
N PHE A 56 -11.42 -2.74 -5.61
CA PHE A 56 -12.09 -3.32 -4.45
C PHE A 56 -13.39 -4.07 -4.82
N THR A 57 -13.91 -3.90 -6.00
CA THR A 57 -15.15 -4.54 -6.47
C THR A 57 -14.89 -5.68 -7.44
N ASN A 58 -13.93 -5.53 -8.35
CA ASN A 58 -13.53 -6.51 -9.36
C ASN A 58 -12.16 -7.13 -9.06
N THR A 59 -11.96 -7.57 -7.83
CA THR A 59 -10.65 -7.97 -7.26
C THR A 59 -9.91 -9.03 -8.07
N ARG A 60 -10.63 -9.89 -8.79
CA ARG A 60 -10.03 -10.94 -9.65
C ARG A 60 -9.27 -10.37 -10.85
N MET A 61 -9.52 -9.11 -11.19
CA MET A 61 -8.85 -8.39 -12.28
C MET A 61 -7.53 -7.72 -11.83
N TYR A 62 -7.12 -7.95 -10.58
CA TYR A 62 -5.95 -7.27 -10.00
C TYR A 62 -5.03 -8.22 -9.26
N GLY A 63 -3.75 -8.06 -9.52
CA GLY A 63 -2.67 -8.69 -8.77
C GLY A 63 -1.51 -7.72 -8.65
N THR A 64 -1.01 -7.51 -7.42
CA THR A 64 -0.05 -6.45 -7.13
C THR A 64 0.93 -6.84 -6.04
N GLU A 65 2.05 -6.16 -6.00
CA GLU A 65 3.10 -6.29 -5.00
C GLU A 65 2.77 -5.45 -3.76
N CYS A 66 3.44 -5.68 -2.63
CA CYS A 66 3.13 -5.05 -1.34
C CYS A 66 3.23 -3.51 -1.38
N ALA A 67 4.22 -2.93 -2.05
CA ALA A 67 4.36 -1.48 -2.14
C ALA A 67 3.20 -0.85 -2.92
N THR A 68 2.82 -1.46 -4.04
CA THR A 68 1.67 -1.01 -4.84
C THR A 68 0.37 -1.13 -4.04
N ALA A 69 0.20 -2.18 -3.24
CA ALA A 69 -0.96 -2.34 -2.38
C ALA A 69 -1.09 -1.20 -1.36
N ILE A 70 0.01 -0.72 -0.77
CA ILE A 70 -0.03 0.44 0.13
C ILE A 70 -0.43 1.71 -0.62
N VAL A 71 0.06 1.91 -1.84
CA VAL A 71 -0.36 3.04 -2.70
C VAL A 71 -1.86 3.00 -2.96
N ILE A 72 -2.40 1.83 -3.31
CA ILE A 72 -3.83 1.60 -3.51
C ILE A 72 -4.62 1.93 -2.23
N ILE A 73 -4.15 1.47 -1.07
CA ILE A 73 -4.77 1.75 0.24
C ILE A 73 -4.85 3.26 0.49
N TYR A 74 -3.79 4.01 0.18
CA TYR A 74 -3.78 5.46 0.39
C TYR A 74 -4.76 6.18 -0.53
N TYR A 75 -4.80 5.85 -1.83
CA TYR A 75 -5.80 6.43 -2.73
C TYR A 75 -7.22 6.08 -2.32
N LYS A 76 -7.49 4.83 -1.95
CA LYS A 76 -8.80 4.42 -1.45
C LYS A 76 -9.20 5.17 -0.19
N ALA A 77 -8.28 5.32 0.77
CA ALA A 77 -8.54 6.04 2.01
C ALA A 77 -8.86 7.53 1.77
N VAL A 78 -8.23 8.16 0.75
CA VAL A 78 -8.56 9.52 0.35
C VAL A 78 -9.91 9.57 -0.37
N LEU A 79 -10.20 8.62 -1.26
CA LEU A 79 -11.49 8.53 -1.95
C LEU A 79 -12.64 8.40 -0.95
N ASP A 80 -12.49 7.57 0.09
CA ASP A 80 -13.51 7.39 1.13
C ASP A 80 -13.74 8.65 2.00
N MET A 81 -12.76 9.55 2.04
CA MET A 81 -12.87 10.85 2.74
C MET A 81 -13.41 11.97 1.88
N TYR A 82 -13.22 11.89 0.56
CA TYR A 82 -13.66 12.90 -0.40
C TYR A 82 -14.97 12.45 -1.05
N LYS A 83 -15.74 13.41 -1.55
CA LYS A 83 -16.78 13.07 -2.52
C LYS A 83 -16.13 12.67 -3.85
N PRO A 84 -16.69 11.70 -4.61
CA PRO A 84 -16.08 11.25 -5.87
C PRO A 84 -15.67 12.39 -6.82
N GLN A 85 -16.53 13.41 -6.98
CA GLN A 85 -16.25 14.56 -7.84
C GLN A 85 -15.04 15.39 -7.36
N LEU A 86 -14.81 15.47 -6.05
CA LEU A 86 -13.63 16.13 -5.50
C LEU A 86 -12.38 15.30 -5.73
N PHE A 87 -12.46 13.98 -5.53
CA PHE A 87 -11.38 13.05 -5.80
C PHE A 87 -10.97 13.08 -7.28
N ASP A 88 -11.93 13.05 -8.20
CA ASP A 88 -11.68 13.08 -9.65
C ASP A 88 -11.00 14.39 -10.10
N ARG A 89 -11.32 15.51 -9.46
CA ARG A 89 -10.64 16.80 -9.71
C ARG A 89 -9.24 16.86 -9.12
N ALA A 90 -9.04 16.23 -7.95
CA ALA A 90 -7.76 16.22 -7.25
C ALA A 90 -6.73 15.33 -7.95
N PHE A 91 -7.15 14.17 -8.45
CA PHE A 91 -6.25 13.11 -8.92
C PHE A 91 -6.50 12.76 -10.40
N THR A 92 -6.19 13.68 -11.30
CA THR A 92 -6.39 13.47 -12.74
C THR A 92 -5.39 12.48 -13.37
N ARG A 93 -4.30 12.21 -12.67
CA ARG A 93 -3.27 11.26 -13.11
C ARG A 93 -2.82 10.42 -11.92
N ILE A 94 -3.21 9.16 -11.91
CA ILE A 94 -2.80 8.21 -10.87
C ILE A 94 -1.80 7.22 -11.45
N VAL A 95 -0.72 6.99 -10.72
CA VAL A 95 0.22 5.89 -10.94
C VAL A 95 0.28 5.05 -9.67
N LEU A 96 -0.07 3.78 -9.80
CA LEU A 96 -0.03 2.80 -8.71
C LEU A 96 1.24 1.96 -8.87
N MET A 97 2.27 2.25 -8.11
CA MET A 97 3.54 1.53 -8.10
C MET A 97 4.21 1.62 -6.74
N ASN A 98 4.82 2.76 -6.41
CA ASN A 98 5.53 3.02 -5.17
C ASN A 98 5.40 4.49 -4.75
N TRP A 99 6.07 4.88 -3.67
CA TRP A 99 5.99 6.23 -3.13
C TRP A 99 6.43 7.35 -4.10
N ARG A 100 7.35 7.08 -5.02
CA ARG A 100 7.92 8.07 -5.94
C ARG A 100 6.94 8.51 -7.02
N ASP A 101 6.03 7.60 -7.38
CA ASP A 101 5.03 7.83 -8.43
C ASP A 101 3.72 8.42 -7.88
N MET A 102 3.60 8.59 -6.57
CA MET A 102 2.37 9.11 -5.95
C MET A 102 2.18 10.59 -6.24
N ASP A 103 0.91 10.99 -6.31
CA ASP A 103 0.53 12.39 -6.47
C ASP A 103 1.07 13.24 -5.31
N PRO A 104 1.65 14.43 -5.59
CA PRO A 104 2.17 15.34 -4.56
C PRO A 104 1.16 15.77 -3.49
N LEU A 105 -0.15 15.67 -3.77
CA LEU A 105 -1.19 15.96 -2.78
C LEU A 105 -1.22 14.91 -1.65
N ILE A 106 -0.83 13.67 -1.92
CA ILE A 106 -0.71 12.62 -0.88
C ILE A 106 0.62 12.75 -0.15
N ASP A 107 1.73 13.04 -0.87
CA ASP A 107 3.07 13.33 -0.36
C ASP A 107 3.47 12.45 0.84
N PRO A 108 3.61 11.13 0.67
CA PRO A 108 3.92 10.26 1.79
C PRO A 108 5.33 10.54 2.32
N LYS A 109 5.42 10.81 3.62
CA LYS A 109 6.68 11.10 4.32
C LYS A 109 7.07 9.97 5.25
N THR A 110 8.36 9.65 5.28
CA THR A 110 8.92 8.67 6.20
C THR A 110 9.56 9.36 7.39
N TYR A 111 9.13 8.97 8.57
CA TYR A 111 9.62 9.44 9.87
C TYR A 111 10.39 8.32 10.54
N ARG A 112 11.44 8.65 11.28
CA ARG A 112 12.31 7.71 12.00
C ARG A 112 12.48 8.15 13.45
N GLY A 113 12.70 7.19 14.34
CA GLY A 113 12.97 7.47 15.75
C GLY A 113 11.85 8.24 16.44
N LEU A 114 10.59 7.96 16.08
CA LEU A 114 9.45 8.59 16.74
C LEU A 114 9.23 7.97 18.13
N ALA A 115 8.78 8.80 19.08
CA ALA A 115 8.36 8.32 20.40
C ALA A 115 7.18 7.34 20.29
N ASP A 116 6.26 7.59 19.33
CA ASP A 116 5.08 6.75 19.09
C ASP A 116 4.83 6.55 17.60
N TYR A 117 4.46 5.34 17.26
CA TYR A 117 3.88 4.95 15.98
C TYR A 117 2.40 4.65 16.17
N LEU A 118 1.56 5.15 15.27
CA LEU A 118 0.11 5.16 15.47
C LEU A 118 -0.61 4.27 14.46
N PRO A 119 -1.76 3.70 14.82
CA PRO A 119 -2.58 2.95 13.87
C PRO A 119 -2.84 3.74 12.56
N GLY A 120 -2.74 3.07 11.44
CA GLY A 120 -2.76 3.67 10.09
C GLY A 120 -1.40 4.14 9.56
N ASP A 121 -0.31 3.98 10.32
CA ASP A 121 1.04 4.14 9.78
C ASP A 121 1.43 2.92 8.93
N CYS A 122 2.12 3.16 7.82
CA CYS A 122 2.82 2.11 7.10
C CYS A 122 4.18 1.89 7.75
N ARG A 123 4.44 0.67 8.20
CA ARG A 123 5.70 0.21 8.77
C ARG A 123 6.39 -0.76 7.79
N TYR A 124 7.63 -1.09 8.03
CA TYR A 124 8.38 -2.03 7.20
C TYR A 124 9.03 -3.11 8.07
N VAL A 125 8.75 -4.37 7.78
CA VAL A 125 9.45 -5.52 8.37
C VAL A 125 10.53 -5.95 7.39
N ARG A 126 11.80 -5.79 7.77
CA ARG A 126 12.95 -6.07 6.93
C ARG A 126 13.45 -7.48 7.13
N ASN A 127 13.78 -8.17 6.05
CA ASN A 127 14.55 -9.42 6.05
C ASN A 127 15.96 -9.13 5.50
N PRO A 128 16.98 -8.94 6.38
CA PRO A 128 18.30 -8.50 5.96
C PRO A 128 19.10 -9.60 5.26
N GLU A 129 18.77 -10.87 5.49
CA GLU A 129 19.45 -12.03 4.92
C GLU A 129 18.51 -12.88 4.08
N VAL A 130 17.72 -12.22 3.23
CA VAL A 130 16.81 -12.87 2.28
C VAL A 130 17.57 -13.80 1.34
N ASP A 131 16.94 -14.91 0.95
CA ASP A 131 17.46 -15.77 -0.12
C ASP A 131 17.51 -14.98 -1.43
N PRO A 132 18.67 -14.87 -2.10
CA PRO A 132 18.78 -14.18 -3.38
C PRO A 132 17.90 -14.74 -4.50
N LEU A 133 17.43 -15.97 -4.37
CA LEU A 133 16.52 -16.60 -5.33
C LEU A 133 15.06 -16.17 -5.14
N THR A 134 14.73 -15.57 -4.00
CA THR A 134 13.39 -15.06 -3.66
C THR A 134 13.45 -13.62 -3.14
N PRO A 135 13.96 -12.67 -3.95
CA PRO A 135 14.23 -11.30 -3.51
C PRO A 135 12.97 -10.53 -3.09
N GLU A 136 11.79 -10.95 -3.52
CA GLU A 136 10.50 -10.39 -3.09
C GLU A 136 10.27 -10.53 -1.58
N TRP A 137 10.95 -11.47 -0.91
CA TRP A 137 10.91 -11.68 0.53
C TRP A 137 11.95 -10.85 1.31
N GLN A 138 12.56 -9.84 0.67
CA GLN A 138 13.49 -8.92 1.35
C GLN A 138 12.84 -8.08 2.45
N GLY A 139 11.51 -8.04 2.49
CA GLY A 139 10.72 -7.38 3.52
C GLY A 139 9.29 -7.14 3.09
N GLU A 140 8.48 -6.70 4.05
CA GLU A 140 7.05 -6.48 3.86
C GLU A 140 6.63 -5.10 4.35
N ASN A 141 5.88 -4.38 3.52
CA ASN A 141 5.19 -3.16 3.92
C ASN A 141 3.90 -3.52 4.65
N VAL A 142 3.75 -3.09 5.89
CA VAL A 142 2.60 -3.43 6.73
C VAL A 142 1.88 -2.17 7.21
N ILE A 143 0.55 -2.19 7.21
CA ILE A 143 -0.25 -1.16 7.88
C ILE A 143 -0.47 -1.56 9.33
N ASP A 144 -0.12 -0.68 10.25
CA ASP A 144 -0.43 -0.81 11.67
C ASP A 144 -1.94 -0.66 11.87
N LEU A 145 -2.59 -1.71 12.39
CA LEU A 145 -4.03 -1.74 12.65
C LEU A 145 -4.37 -1.38 14.10
N GLY A 146 -3.35 -1.17 14.92
CA GLY A 146 -3.47 -1.01 16.37
C GLY A 146 -3.44 -2.33 17.14
N SER A 147 -3.24 -2.23 18.45
CA SER A 147 -3.20 -3.38 19.38
C SER A 147 -2.20 -4.47 18.96
N GLY A 148 -1.06 -4.09 18.38
CA GLY A 148 -0.02 -5.02 17.94
C GLY A 148 -0.37 -5.85 16.70
N ARG A 149 -1.39 -5.45 15.96
CA ARG A 149 -1.84 -6.14 14.74
C ARG A 149 -1.44 -5.36 13.49
N TYR A 150 -1.09 -6.08 12.45
CA TYR A 150 -0.65 -5.54 11.17
C TYR A 150 -1.33 -6.24 9.99
N TYR A 151 -1.45 -5.52 8.89
CA TYR A 151 -1.80 -6.07 7.58
C TYR A 151 -0.64 -5.87 6.61
N GLY A 152 -0.17 -6.93 5.97
CA GLY A 152 0.77 -6.91 4.84
C GLY A 152 0.19 -7.65 3.65
N HIS A 153 0.34 -7.06 2.45
CA HIS A 153 -0.21 -7.64 1.23
C HIS A 153 0.70 -8.77 0.74
N GLY A 154 0.20 -9.97 0.72
CA GLY A 154 0.98 -11.18 0.40
C GLY A 154 1.20 -12.10 1.60
N ILE A 155 1.44 -11.56 2.79
CA ILE A 155 1.58 -12.34 4.02
C ILE A 155 0.23 -12.47 4.73
N GLY A 156 -0.52 -11.37 4.85
CA GLY A 156 -1.86 -11.39 5.42
C GLY A 156 -2.05 -10.50 6.64
N LEU A 157 -2.74 -11.01 7.66
CA LEU A 157 -3.13 -10.29 8.87
C LEU A 157 -2.62 -11.03 10.10
N GLY A 158 -1.78 -10.39 10.90
CA GLY A 158 -1.17 -11.00 12.07
C GLY A 158 -0.54 -9.99 13.03
N ASP A 159 0.13 -10.50 14.04
CA ASP A 159 1.04 -9.74 14.90
C ASP A 159 2.45 -9.64 14.26
N LEU A 160 3.36 -8.97 14.95
CA LEU A 160 4.71 -8.80 14.43
C LEU A 160 5.45 -10.14 14.26
N ASP A 161 5.29 -11.07 15.20
CA ASP A 161 5.96 -12.37 15.18
C ASP A 161 5.48 -13.22 13.99
N PHE A 162 4.22 -13.08 13.60
CA PHE A 162 3.68 -13.70 12.39
C PHE A 162 4.43 -13.25 11.13
N PHE A 163 4.67 -11.94 10.97
CA PHE A 163 5.43 -11.38 9.84
C PHE A 163 6.90 -11.76 9.89
N ILE A 164 7.55 -11.64 11.05
CA ILE A 164 8.96 -12.04 11.25
C ILE A 164 9.13 -13.52 10.90
N SER A 165 8.25 -14.38 11.37
CA SER A 165 8.29 -15.81 11.08
C SER A 165 8.12 -16.11 9.60
N ALA A 166 7.21 -15.40 8.91
CA ALA A 166 7.00 -15.56 7.47
C ALA A 166 8.27 -15.18 6.67
N LEU A 167 8.87 -14.04 7.00
CA LEU A 167 10.09 -13.57 6.34
C LEU A 167 11.31 -14.46 6.66
N ASN A 168 11.44 -14.93 7.90
CA ASN A 168 12.54 -15.80 8.31
C ASN A 168 12.57 -17.16 7.60
N ARG A 169 11.42 -17.65 7.13
CA ARG A 169 11.37 -18.88 6.30
C ARG A 169 12.00 -18.71 4.91
N ASN A 170 12.17 -17.47 4.47
CA ASN A 170 12.71 -17.11 3.17
C ASN A 170 14.10 -16.46 3.28
N ARG A 171 14.89 -16.85 4.30
CA ARG A 171 16.27 -16.43 4.43
C ARG A 171 17.20 -17.41 3.71
N ARG A 172 18.35 -16.90 3.26
CA ARG A 172 19.42 -17.72 2.70
C ARG A 172 19.89 -18.78 3.70
N GLU A 173 20.47 -19.85 3.22
CA GLU A 173 21.11 -20.85 4.07
C GLU A 173 22.20 -20.21 4.94
N GLY A 174 22.28 -20.63 6.20
CA GLY A 174 23.26 -20.10 7.18
C GLY A 174 22.98 -18.69 7.68
N ALA A 175 21.80 -18.10 7.37
CA ALA A 175 21.41 -16.78 7.87
C ALA A 175 21.42 -16.71 9.41
N GLN A 176 22.03 -15.66 9.97
CA GLN A 176 22.16 -15.45 11.40
C GLN A 176 21.27 -14.31 11.92
N VAL A 177 20.89 -13.37 11.05
CA VAL A 177 20.11 -12.19 11.44
C VAL A 177 18.64 -12.41 11.13
N SER A 178 17.79 -12.30 12.16
CA SER A 178 16.34 -12.38 12.03
C SER A 178 15.78 -11.19 11.28
N ALA A 179 14.64 -11.39 10.62
CA ALA A 179 13.80 -10.28 10.20
C ALA A 179 13.37 -9.44 11.41
N TYR A 180 13.13 -8.14 11.19
CA TYR A 180 12.79 -7.19 12.26
C TYR A 180 11.97 -6.01 11.75
N LEU A 181 11.20 -5.39 12.65
CA LEU A 181 10.47 -4.15 12.36
C LEU A 181 11.43 -2.96 12.36
N VAL A 182 11.48 -2.23 11.24
CA VAL A 182 12.32 -1.03 11.13
C VAL A 182 11.73 0.10 11.98
N ASP A 183 12.61 0.86 12.65
CA ASP A 183 12.23 2.04 13.43
C ASP A 183 11.92 3.23 12.51
N ALA A 184 10.86 3.08 11.73
CA ALA A 184 10.36 4.07 10.78
C ALA A 184 8.86 3.88 10.53
N ALA A 185 8.19 4.95 10.12
CA ALA A 185 6.82 4.92 9.61
C ALA A 185 6.65 5.86 8.43
N THR A 186 5.93 5.41 7.41
CA THR A 186 5.54 6.24 6.26
C THR A 186 4.05 6.52 6.33
N ARG A 187 3.68 7.77 6.11
CA ARG A 187 2.26 8.21 6.11
C ARG A 187 2.04 9.37 5.17
N PRO A 188 0.83 9.51 4.58
CA PRO A 188 0.45 10.69 3.81
C PRO A 188 0.52 11.98 4.63
N ASP A 189 0.68 13.12 3.97
CA ASP A 189 0.54 14.42 4.62
C ASP A 189 -0.95 14.71 4.92
N PHE A 190 -1.39 14.31 6.10
CA PHE A 190 -2.79 14.47 6.53
C PHE A 190 -3.25 15.93 6.56
N ARG A 191 -2.33 16.87 6.82
CA ARG A 191 -2.65 18.29 6.86
C ARG A 191 -2.95 18.85 5.48
N VAL A 192 -2.13 18.49 4.50
CA VAL A 192 -2.33 18.91 3.10
C VAL A 192 -3.66 18.37 2.58
N LEU A 193 -3.93 17.09 2.77
CA LEU A 193 -5.20 16.46 2.37
C LEU A 193 -6.42 17.11 3.04
N TYR A 194 -6.33 17.41 4.33
CA TYR A 194 -7.41 18.09 5.05
C TYR A 194 -7.66 19.50 4.52
N LEU A 195 -6.60 20.30 4.32
CA LEU A 195 -6.72 21.67 3.81
C LEU A 195 -7.28 21.70 2.38
N TYR A 196 -6.84 20.78 1.52
CA TYR A 196 -7.38 20.67 0.17
C TYR A 196 -8.89 20.40 0.20
N ARG A 197 -9.34 19.42 0.99
CA ARG A 197 -10.76 19.11 1.16
C ARG A 197 -11.55 20.32 1.67
N LYS A 198 -11.04 21.00 2.71
CA LYS A 198 -11.72 22.15 3.33
C LYS A 198 -11.89 23.32 2.35
N ASN A 199 -10.88 23.57 1.53
CA ASN A 199 -10.89 24.71 0.59
C ASN A 199 -11.70 24.42 -0.69
N ALA A 200 -11.98 23.15 -0.99
CA ALA A 200 -12.73 22.72 -2.16
C ALA A 200 -14.22 22.41 -1.86
N SER A 201 -14.63 22.49 -0.60
CA SER A 201 -16.03 22.36 -0.13
C SER A 201 -16.73 23.68 -0.13
#